data_55c88270583ae0f3ccfc3f00efb81d94
#
_entry.id   55c88270583ae0f3ccfc3f00efb81d94
#
_cell.length_a   1.000
_cell.length_b   1.000
_cell.length_c   1.000
_cell.angle_alpha   90.00
_cell.angle_beta   90.00
_cell.angle_gamma   90.00
#
_symmetry.space_group_name_H-M   'P 1'
#
loop_
_entity.id
_entity.type
_entity.pdbx_description
1 polymer ?
#
loop_
_entity_poly.entity_id
_entity_poly.type
_entity_poly.pdbx_seq_one_letter_code
_entity_poly.pdbx_strand_id
1 'polypeptide(L)'
;MTEPTAKDIRRKEALNRRSALSPEQRAEFSLHISKRIVPFADKMSGGPVGGFWPIRTEIDPRPALLELDALGLRSALPVVTPSGLIFRAWKTGDAMAEGPFGLREPEATAPEVSPLALLVPLAAFDRRGHRIGYGAGYYDRAIARLSAIGPLFTIGIAFSVQEIDRVPEEPHDRSLDVVVTEKETIVIAHY
;
A
#
# COMPACT_ATOMS: atom_id res chain seq x y z
N MET A 1 4.44 23.77 -20.56
CA MET A 1 4.30 22.36 -20.13
C MET A 1 5.69 21.93 -19.67
N THR A 2 5.83 21.57 -18.40
CA THR A 2 7.09 21.04 -17.86
C THR A 2 7.36 19.66 -18.46
N GLU A 3 8.61 19.39 -18.86
CA GLU A 3 9.02 18.07 -19.31
C GLU A 3 8.77 17.01 -18.21
N PRO A 4 8.35 15.79 -18.59
CA PRO A 4 8.11 14.73 -17.61
C PRO A 4 9.43 14.34 -16.92
N THR A 5 9.38 14.20 -15.60
CA THR A 5 10.52 13.74 -14.81
C THR A 5 10.83 12.26 -15.05
N ALA A 6 12.03 11.80 -14.67
CA ALA A 6 12.36 10.38 -14.71
C ALA A 6 11.36 9.52 -13.89
N LYS A 7 10.89 10.02 -12.73
CA LYS A 7 9.83 9.35 -11.93
C LYS A 7 8.52 9.25 -12.71
N ASP A 8 8.14 10.29 -13.48
CA ASP A 8 6.88 10.27 -14.26
C ASP A 8 6.92 9.25 -15.41
N ILE A 9 8.06 9.18 -16.10
CA ILE A 9 8.26 8.20 -17.18
C ILE A 9 8.16 6.78 -16.62
N ARG A 10 8.93 6.46 -15.57
CA ARG A 10 8.93 5.14 -14.95
C ARG A 10 7.57 4.75 -14.37
N ARG A 11 6.87 5.71 -13.76
CA ARG A 11 5.48 5.52 -13.29
C ARG A 11 4.56 5.10 -14.43
N LYS A 12 4.59 5.84 -15.53
CA LYS A 12 3.75 5.56 -16.70
C LYS A 12 4.01 4.19 -17.29
N GLU A 13 5.28 3.83 -17.46
CA GLU A 13 5.69 2.52 -17.99
C GLU A 13 5.18 1.36 -17.10
N ALA A 14 5.39 1.45 -15.78
CA ALA A 14 4.96 0.42 -14.83
C ALA A 14 3.42 0.31 -14.77
N LEU A 15 2.70 1.44 -14.77
CA LEU A 15 1.24 1.45 -14.81
C LEU A 15 0.70 0.86 -16.11
N ASN A 16 1.36 1.06 -17.25
CA ASN A 16 0.98 0.43 -18.51
C ASN A 16 1.14 -1.09 -18.43
N ARG A 17 2.27 -1.60 -17.91
CA ARG A 17 2.46 -3.04 -17.69
C ARG A 17 1.40 -3.62 -16.75
N ARG A 18 1.09 -2.93 -15.65
CA ARG A 18 0.03 -3.33 -14.73
C ARG A 18 -1.35 -3.40 -15.40
N SER A 19 -1.66 -2.41 -16.22
CA SER A 19 -2.95 -2.34 -16.92
C SER A 19 -3.12 -3.41 -18.01
N ALA A 20 -2.04 -4.02 -18.47
CA ALA A 20 -2.07 -5.13 -19.40
C ALA A 20 -2.46 -6.47 -18.75
N LEU A 21 -2.44 -6.58 -17.43
CA LEU A 21 -2.94 -7.75 -16.71
C LEU A 21 -4.47 -7.83 -16.83
N SER A 22 -4.99 -9.04 -17.13
CA SER A 22 -6.44 -9.25 -17.16
C SER A 22 -7.07 -9.11 -15.76
N PRO A 23 -8.38 -8.87 -15.66
CA PRO A 23 -9.07 -8.87 -14.36
C PRO A 23 -8.88 -10.17 -13.57
N GLU A 24 -8.89 -11.32 -14.27
CA GLU A 24 -8.72 -12.65 -13.70
C GLU A 24 -7.30 -12.81 -13.12
N GLN A 25 -6.28 -12.40 -13.87
CA GLN A 25 -4.89 -12.40 -13.39
C GLN A 25 -4.72 -11.52 -12.15
N ARG A 26 -5.29 -10.31 -12.16
CA ARG A 26 -5.21 -9.43 -10.99
C ARG A 26 -5.89 -10.02 -9.76
N ALA A 27 -7.04 -10.67 -9.93
CA ALA A 27 -7.75 -11.35 -8.84
C ALA A 27 -6.92 -12.51 -8.27
N GLU A 28 -6.42 -13.39 -9.14
CA GLU A 28 -5.57 -14.52 -8.76
C GLU A 28 -4.30 -14.06 -8.04
N PHE A 29 -3.60 -13.07 -8.60
CA PHE A 29 -2.37 -12.54 -8.02
C PHE A 29 -2.61 -11.86 -6.68
N SER A 30 -3.75 -11.18 -6.50
CA SER A 30 -4.13 -10.61 -5.20
C SER A 30 -4.27 -11.68 -4.13
N LEU A 31 -4.83 -12.86 -4.46
CA LEU A 31 -4.89 -14.00 -3.54
C LEU A 31 -3.51 -14.58 -3.23
N HIS A 32 -2.62 -14.69 -4.21
CA HIS A 32 -1.26 -15.16 -3.98
C HIS A 32 -0.48 -14.21 -3.06
N ILE A 33 -0.64 -12.90 -3.25
CA ILE A 33 -0.01 -11.88 -2.41
C ILE A 33 -0.57 -11.92 -1.00
N SER A 34 -1.89 -12.10 -0.82
CA SER A 34 -2.50 -12.28 0.49
C SER A 34 -1.80 -13.37 1.30
N LYS A 35 -1.64 -14.57 0.72
CA LYS A 35 -0.95 -15.70 1.36
C LYS A 35 0.50 -15.41 1.74
N ARG A 36 1.18 -14.50 1.03
CA ARG A 36 2.57 -14.10 1.32
C ARG A 36 2.66 -13.01 2.40
N ILE A 37 1.56 -12.29 2.66
CA ILE A 37 1.49 -11.27 3.70
C ILE A 37 1.24 -11.90 5.06
N VAL A 38 0.40 -12.92 5.14
CA VAL A 38 0.00 -13.60 6.39
C VAL A 38 1.19 -14.03 7.28
N PRO A 39 2.32 -14.56 6.76
CA PRO A 39 3.49 -14.89 7.58
C PRO A 39 4.10 -13.71 8.35
N PHE A 40 3.74 -12.47 8.03
CA PHE A 40 4.19 -11.28 8.77
C PHE A 40 3.21 -10.85 9.87
N ALA A 41 2.14 -11.60 10.15
CA ALA A 41 1.11 -11.24 11.12
C ALA A 41 1.71 -10.87 12.50
N ASP A 42 2.70 -11.61 12.98
CA ASP A 42 3.37 -11.32 14.26
C ASP A 42 4.04 -9.95 14.26
N LYS A 43 4.67 -9.54 13.14
CA LYS A 43 5.29 -8.22 13.00
C LYS A 43 4.27 -7.08 12.91
N MET A 44 3.03 -7.39 12.56
CA MET A 44 1.92 -6.46 12.46
C MET A 44 1.06 -6.43 13.74
N SER A 45 1.39 -7.26 14.73
CA SER A 45 0.64 -7.37 15.98
C SER A 45 0.81 -6.13 16.87
N GLY A 46 -0.14 -5.94 17.79
CA GLY A 46 -0.10 -4.83 18.76
C GLY A 46 -0.88 -3.58 18.35
N GLY A 47 -1.32 -3.46 17.10
CA GLY A 47 -2.12 -2.34 16.62
C GLY A 47 -2.86 -2.62 15.31
N PRO A 48 -3.58 -1.63 14.78
CA PRO A 48 -4.26 -1.78 13.51
C PRO A 48 -3.29 -1.91 12.34
N VAL A 49 -3.70 -2.69 11.32
CA VAL A 49 -3.04 -2.79 10.01
C VAL A 49 -3.75 -1.86 9.04
N GLY A 50 -3.06 -0.85 8.55
CA GLY A 50 -3.57 0.03 7.51
C GLY A 50 -3.47 -0.63 6.13
N GLY A 51 -4.62 -0.81 5.49
CA GLY A 51 -4.68 -1.20 4.08
C GLY A 51 -5.00 -0.01 3.18
N PHE A 52 -5.60 -0.30 2.02
CA PHE A 52 -6.17 0.71 1.12
C PHE A 52 -7.35 0.12 0.34
N TRP A 53 -8.18 0.98 -0.20
CA TRP A 53 -9.21 0.59 -1.15
C TRP A 53 -8.62 0.64 -2.56
N PRO A 54 -8.63 -0.47 -3.32
CA PRO A 54 -7.99 -0.50 -4.63
C PRO A 54 -8.72 0.39 -5.63
N ILE A 55 -7.96 1.10 -6.44
CA ILE A 55 -8.49 1.92 -7.54
C ILE A 55 -8.01 1.39 -8.90
N ARG A 56 -8.87 1.47 -9.92
CA ARG A 56 -8.56 1.08 -11.30
C ARG A 56 -8.03 -0.36 -11.37
N THR A 57 -6.75 -0.51 -11.75
CA THR A 57 -6.07 -1.80 -11.94
C THR A 57 -5.14 -2.16 -10.77
N GLU A 58 -5.30 -1.53 -9.60
CA GLU A 58 -4.51 -1.88 -8.42
C GLU A 58 -4.75 -3.31 -7.97
N ILE A 59 -3.75 -3.82 -7.29
CA ILE A 59 -3.89 -5.04 -6.50
C ILE A 59 -4.94 -4.84 -5.42
N ASP A 60 -5.71 -5.87 -5.15
CA ASP A 60 -6.72 -5.84 -4.09
C ASP A 60 -6.12 -6.33 -2.76
N PRO A 61 -5.96 -5.47 -1.75
CA PRO A 61 -5.44 -5.87 -0.44
C PRO A 61 -6.50 -6.52 0.46
N ARG A 62 -7.79 -6.44 0.10
CA ARG A 62 -8.89 -6.88 0.97
C ARG A 62 -8.83 -8.37 1.32
N PRO A 63 -8.42 -9.30 0.43
CA PRO A 63 -8.19 -10.69 0.83
C PRO A 63 -7.16 -10.82 1.96
N ALA A 64 -6.05 -10.06 1.90
CA ALA A 64 -5.05 -10.07 2.96
C ALA A 64 -5.60 -9.49 4.27
N LEU A 65 -6.33 -8.39 4.22
CA LEU A 65 -6.95 -7.79 5.41
C LEU A 65 -7.95 -8.73 6.05
N LEU A 66 -8.73 -9.50 5.26
CA LEU A 66 -9.67 -10.50 5.76
C LEU A 66 -8.94 -11.65 6.49
N GLU A 67 -7.85 -12.16 5.92
CA GLU A 67 -7.05 -13.21 6.55
C GLU A 67 -6.38 -12.71 7.85
N LEU A 68 -5.88 -11.47 7.86
CA LEU A 68 -5.31 -10.84 9.05
C LEU A 68 -6.36 -10.61 10.15
N ASP A 69 -7.58 -10.21 9.78
CA ASP A 69 -8.71 -10.08 10.72
C ASP A 69 -9.07 -11.43 11.38
N ALA A 70 -9.05 -12.52 10.60
CA ALA A 70 -9.25 -13.88 11.11
C ALA A 70 -8.16 -14.31 12.11
N LEU A 71 -6.98 -13.71 12.05
CA LEU A 71 -5.89 -13.89 13.03
C LEU A 71 -5.98 -12.89 14.21
N GLY A 72 -7.05 -12.09 14.29
CA GLY A 72 -7.27 -11.13 15.37
C GLY A 72 -6.60 -9.75 15.19
N LEU A 73 -6.03 -9.48 14.01
CA LEU A 73 -5.49 -8.16 13.69
C LEU A 73 -6.60 -7.24 13.19
N ARG A 74 -6.71 -6.05 13.77
CA ARG A 74 -7.71 -5.06 13.35
C ARG A 74 -7.24 -4.35 12.08
N SER A 75 -8.13 -4.14 11.13
CA SER A 75 -7.84 -3.40 9.90
C SER A 75 -8.25 -1.94 9.99
N ALA A 76 -7.59 -1.11 9.20
CA ALA A 76 -7.94 0.29 8.99
C ALA A 76 -7.75 0.68 7.52
N LEU A 77 -8.55 1.63 7.04
CA LEU A 77 -8.40 2.18 5.69
C LEU A 77 -8.14 3.68 5.74
N PRO A 78 -7.43 4.23 4.75
CA PRO A 78 -7.13 5.65 4.67
C PRO A 78 -8.36 6.47 4.32
N VAL A 79 -8.40 7.68 4.86
CA VAL A 79 -9.31 8.76 4.51
C VAL A 79 -8.47 9.96 4.08
N VAL A 80 -8.79 10.53 2.93
CA VAL A 80 -8.08 11.71 2.41
C VAL A 80 -8.61 12.97 3.08
N THR A 81 -7.70 13.73 3.70
CA THR A 81 -8.01 15.01 4.32
C THR A 81 -7.13 16.13 3.74
N PRO A 82 -7.45 17.39 3.96
CA PRO A 82 -6.56 18.50 3.55
C PRO A 82 -5.14 18.41 4.11
N SER A 83 -4.97 17.79 5.28
CA SER A 83 -3.67 17.60 5.94
C SER A 83 -2.94 16.31 5.53
N GLY A 84 -3.54 15.46 4.72
CA GLY A 84 -2.97 14.18 4.29
C GLY A 84 -3.88 12.99 4.59
N LEU A 85 -3.31 11.79 4.71
CA LEU A 85 -4.08 10.59 5.07
C LEU A 85 -4.22 10.49 6.60
N ILE A 86 -5.45 10.29 7.07
CA ILE A 86 -5.74 9.67 8.36
C ILE A 86 -6.21 8.24 8.13
N PHE A 87 -6.24 7.42 9.16
CA PHE A 87 -6.76 6.06 9.06
C PHE A 87 -7.93 5.88 10.00
N ARG A 88 -8.97 5.20 9.53
CA ARG A 88 -10.14 4.85 10.33
C ARG A 88 -10.29 3.34 10.42
N ALA A 89 -10.72 2.87 11.58
CA ALA A 89 -11.02 1.45 11.77
C ALA A 89 -12.00 0.97 10.70
N TRP A 90 -11.74 -0.20 10.16
CA TRP A 90 -12.56 -0.83 9.14
C TRP A 90 -12.47 -2.35 9.24
N LYS A 91 -13.57 -3.02 8.96
CA LYS A 91 -13.66 -4.47 8.73
C LYS A 91 -14.52 -4.74 7.51
N THR A 92 -14.36 -5.93 6.95
CA THR A 92 -15.17 -6.36 5.80
C THR A 92 -16.65 -6.30 6.15
N GLY A 93 -17.44 -5.60 5.31
CA GLY A 93 -18.87 -5.40 5.49
C GLY A 93 -19.27 -4.08 6.13
N ASP A 94 -18.32 -3.31 6.65
CA ASP A 94 -18.62 -1.96 7.17
C ASP A 94 -19.11 -1.04 6.05
N ALA A 95 -19.97 -0.09 6.42
CA ALA A 95 -20.45 0.95 5.51
C ALA A 95 -19.30 1.85 5.05
N MET A 96 -19.35 2.24 3.78
CA MET A 96 -18.30 3.02 3.13
C MET A 96 -18.91 4.27 2.47
N ALA A 97 -18.27 5.40 2.69
CA ALA A 97 -18.57 6.66 2.00
C ALA A 97 -17.80 6.77 0.67
N GLU A 98 -18.27 7.66 -0.21
CA GLU A 98 -17.51 8.07 -1.39
C GLU A 98 -16.48 9.12 -1.01
N GLY A 99 -15.22 8.83 -1.30
CA GLY A 99 -14.09 9.74 -1.14
C GLY A 99 -13.64 10.38 -2.44
N PRO A 100 -12.60 11.24 -2.39
CA PRO A 100 -12.02 11.84 -3.58
C PRO A 100 -11.50 10.78 -4.57
N PHE A 101 -11.46 11.13 -5.85
CA PHE A 101 -10.90 10.30 -6.93
C PHE A 101 -11.61 8.94 -7.15
N GLY A 102 -12.84 8.78 -6.67
CA GLY A 102 -13.59 7.52 -6.73
C GLY A 102 -13.12 6.49 -5.69
N LEU A 103 -12.38 6.93 -4.67
CA LEU A 103 -12.03 6.11 -3.51
C LEU A 103 -13.30 5.78 -2.71
N ARG A 104 -13.27 4.63 -2.04
CA ARG A 104 -14.21 4.33 -0.97
C ARG A 104 -13.45 4.43 0.36
N GLU A 105 -14.04 5.13 1.29
CA GLU A 105 -13.45 5.45 2.58
C GLU A 105 -14.39 5.00 3.71
N PRO A 106 -13.87 4.59 4.88
CA PRO A 106 -14.72 4.37 6.04
C PRO A 106 -15.53 5.63 6.37
N GLU A 107 -16.76 5.45 6.83
CA GLU A 107 -17.61 6.57 7.22
C GLU A 107 -16.96 7.45 8.29
N ALA A 108 -17.38 8.71 8.34
CA ALA A 108 -16.87 9.69 9.31
C ALA A 108 -17.10 9.29 10.78
N THR A 109 -18.07 8.41 11.03
CA THR A 109 -18.38 7.84 12.34
C THR A 109 -17.42 6.74 12.78
N ALA A 110 -16.67 6.12 11.85
CA ALA A 110 -15.69 5.11 12.17
C ALA A 110 -14.52 5.74 12.96
N PRO A 111 -14.05 5.08 14.05
CA PRO A 111 -12.97 5.63 14.89
C PRO A 111 -11.69 5.87 14.10
N GLU A 112 -11.06 7.02 14.32
CA GLU A 112 -9.70 7.27 13.85
C GLU A 112 -8.70 6.44 14.65
N VAL A 113 -7.73 5.83 13.95
CA VAL A 113 -6.72 4.96 14.55
C VAL A 113 -5.35 5.23 13.93
N SER A 114 -4.29 4.87 14.66
CA SER A 114 -2.92 4.94 14.18
C SER A 114 -2.41 3.53 13.88
N PRO A 115 -2.27 3.13 12.60
CA PRO A 115 -1.72 1.84 12.24
C PRO A 115 -0.27 1.68 12.70
N LEU A 116 0.08 0.47 13.16
CA LEU A 116 1.47 0.05 13.42
C LEU A 116 2.07 -0.72 12.25
N ALA A 117 1.25 -1.11 11.28
CA ALA A 117 1.70 -1.68 10.02
C ALA A 117 0.90 -1.10 8.86
N LEU A 118 1.52 -0.97 7.70
CA LEU A 118 0.88 -0.50 6.47
C LEU A 118 1.10 -1.45 5.32
N LEU A 119 0.03 -1.82 4.64
CA LEU A 119 0.05 -2.31 3.28
C LEU A 119 0.05 -1.09 2.35
N VAL A 120 1.14 -0.89 1.62
CA VAL A 120 1.39 0.35 0.87
C VAL A 120 1.16 0.11 -0.62
N PRO A 121 0.22 0.82 -1.27
CA PRO A 121 0.07 0.78 -2.71
C PRO A 121 1.22 1.52 -3.40
N LEU A 122 1.60 1.05 -4.58
CA LEU A 122 2.67 1.68 -5.35
C LEU A 122 2.45 1.50 -6.86
N ALA A 123 3.03 2.40 -7.65
CA ALA A 123 3.02 2.32 -9.10
C ALA A 123 4.22 1.53 -9.63
N ALA A 124 5.40 1.72 -9.03
CA ALA A 124 6.62 0.98 -9.34
C ALA A 124 7.48 0.82 -8.09
N PHE A 125 8.36 -0.17 -8.08
CA PHE A 125 9.30 -0.42 -6.99
C PHE A 125 10.61 -1.00 -7.52
N ASP A 126 11.65 -0.96 -6.68
CA ASP A 126 12.89 -1.69 -6.90
C ASP A 126 13.22 -2.61 -5.71
N ARG A 127 14.21 -3.47 -5.89
CA ARG A 127 14.61 -4.49 -4.90
C ARG A 127 15.24 -3.92 -3.62
N ARG A 128 15.52 -2.62 -3.58
CA ARG A 128 16.00 -1.90 -2.39
C ARG A 128 14.86 -1.37 -1.51
N GLY A 129 13.60 -1.63 -1.91
CA GLY A 129 12.42 -1.18 -1.19
C GLY A 129 11.98 0.24 -1.53
N HIS A 130 12.65 0.92 -2.47
CA HIS A 130 12.20 2.23 -2.95
C HIS A 130 11.01 2.08 -3.87
N ARG A 131 10.11 3.07 -3.83
CA ARG A 131 8.87 3.04 -4.58
C ARG A 131 8.56 4.35 -5.30
N ILE A 132 7.80 4.25 -6.36
CA ILE A 132 7.13 5.37 -7.00
C ILE A 132 5.64 5.25 -6.68
N GLY A 133 5.09 6.26 -6.01
CA GLY A 133 3.66 6.39 -5.79
C GLY A 133 2.95 7.08 -6.96
N TYR A 134 1.71 7.54 -6.71
CA TYR A 134 0.88 8.19 -7.75
C TYR A 134 1.12 9.70 -7.91
N GLY A 135 2.10 10.27 -7.21
CA GLY A 135 2.54 11.66 -7.37
C GLY A 135 2.03 12.64 -6.32
N ALA A 136 1.03 12.27 -5.50
CA ALA A 136 0.51 13.17 -4.46
C ALA A 136 1.27 13.11 -3.12
N GLY A 137 2.22 12.17 -2.95
CA GLY A 137 3.03 12.01 -1.74
C GLY A 137 2.25 11.64 -0.47
N TYR A 138 1.03 11.15 -0.60
CA TYR A 138 0.16 10.82 0.55
C TYR A 138 0.80 9.78 1.48
N TYR A 139 1.31 8.69 0.92
CA TYR A 139 1.91 7.62 1.72
C TYR A 139 3.26 8.02 2.31
N ASP A 140 4.06 8.85 1.63
CA ASP A 140 5.34 9.33 2.16
C ASP A 140 5.11 10.17 3.42
N ARG A 141 4.14 11.09 3.39
CA ARG A 141 3.74 11.87 4.57
C ARG A 141 3.11 11.02 5.67
N ALA A 142 2.27 10.03 5.31
CA ALA A 142 1.64 9.16 6.29
C ALA A 142 2.68 8.29 7.01
N ILE A 143 3.62 7.68 6.26
CA ILE A 143 4.72 6.88 6.82
C ILE A 143 5.59 7.76 7.72
N ALA A 144 5.99 8.96 7.27
CA ALA A 144 6.77 9.88 8.08
C ALA A 144 6.08 10.23 9.41
N ARG A 145 4.77 10.56 9.35
CA ARG A 145 3.98 10.90 10.53
C ARG A 145 3.81 9.72 11.50
N LEU A 146 3.47 8.54 10.99
CA LEU A 146 3.28 7.34 11.81
C LEU A 146 4.60 6.86 12.43
N SER A 147 5.70 6.88 11.67
CA SER A 147 7.03 6.53 12.19
C SER A 147 7.56 7.51 13.26
N ALA A 148 7.05 8.73 13.31
CA ALA A 148 7.39 9.69 14.37
C ALA A 148 6.66 9.39 15.69
N ILE A 149 5.57 8.62 15.66
CA ILE A 149 4.79 8.23 16.85
C ILE A 149 5.35 6.93 17.46
N GLY A 150 5.86 6.02 16.63
CA GLY A 150 6.39 4.74 17.09
C GLY A 150 6.85 3.84 15.94
N PRO A 151 7.26 2.61 16.25
CA PRO A 151 7.65 1.65 15.21
C PRO A 151 6.52 1.44 14.20
N LEU A 152 6.85 1.50 12.93
CA LEU A 152 5.92 1.26 11.83
C LEU A 152 6.50 0.19 10.91
N PHE A 153 5.78 -0.90 10.68
CA PHE A 153 6.15 -1.93 9.72
C PHE A 153 5.44 -1.70 8.38
N THR A 154 6.21 -1.67 7.29
CA THR A 154 5.70 -1.30 5.96
C THR A 154 5.88 -2.41 4.95
N ILE A 155 4.78 -2.86 4.34
CA ILE A 155 4.78 -3.84 3.27
C ILE A 155 4.25 -3.18 2.00
N GLY A 156 5.11 -2.99 1.01
CA GLY A 156 4.67 -2.63 -0.33
C GLY A 156 4.05 -3.82 -1.03
N ILE A 157 2.87 -3.64 -1.60
CA ILE A 157 2.23 -4.69 -2.37
C ILE A 157 2.06 -4.27 -3.83
N ALA A 158 2.50 -5.14 -4.73
CA ALA A 158 2.55 -4.86 -6.16
C ALA A 158 2.49 -6.14 -6.97
N PHE A 159 2.12 -6.04 -8.23
CA PHE A 159 2.37 -7.12 -9.19
C PHE A 159 3.84 -7.07 -9.62
N SER A 160 4.45 -8.22 -9.88
CA SER A 160 5.86 -8.33 -10.29
C SER A 160 6.18 -7.48 -11.53
N VAL A 161 5.22 -7.28 -12.42
CA VAL A 161 5.37 -6.41 -13.61
C VAL A 161 5.61 -4.93 -13.29
N GLN A 162 5.45 -4.53 -12.03
CA GLN A 162 5.71 -3.16 -11.55
C GLN A 162 7.15 -2.97 -11.07
N GLU A 163 7.96 -4.03 -11.04
CA GLU A 163 9.38 -3.94 -10.72
C GLU A 163 10.14 -3.16 -11.80
N ILE A 164 11.06 -2.30 -11.35
CA ILE A 164 12.01 -1.57 -12.20
C ILE A 164 13.42 -1.72 -11.62
N ASP A 165 14.45 -1.56 -12.43
CA ASP A 165 15.84 -1.73 -12.01
C ASP A 165 16.21 -0.80 -10.87
N ARG A 166 15.83 0.48 -10.98
CA ARG A 166 16.13 1.48 -9.97
C ARG A 166 15.07 2.59 -9.93
N VAL A 167 14.56 2.85 -8.74
CA VAL A 167 13.72 4.01 -8.44
C VAL A 167 14.64 5.24 -8.27
N PRO A 168 14.39 6.35 -8.96
CA PRO A 168 15.06 7.62 -8.66
C PRO A 168 14.72 8.08 -7.24
N GLU A 169 15.74 8.25 -6.41
CA GLU A 169 15.59 8.57 -4.98
C GLU A 169 15.64 10.08 -4.74
N GLU A 170 14.94 10.52 -3.73
CA GLU A 170 15.02 11.85 -3.15
C GLU A 170 15.38 11.74 -1.66
N PRO A 171 16.02 12.76 -1.05
CA PRO A 171 16.53 12.67 0.32
C PRO A 171 15.47 12.34 1.39
N HIS A 172 14.20 12.56 1.09
CA HIS A 172 13.08 12.30 2.00
C HIS A 172 12.35 10.97 1.70
N ASP A 173 12.73 10.26 0.64
CA ASP A 173 12.13 8.96 0.31
C ASP A 173 12.56 7.92 1.36
N ARG A 174 11.59 7.19 1.89
CA ARG A 174 11.83 6.07 2.82
C ARG A 174 11.62 4.75 2.09
N SER A 175 12.57 3.83 2.27
CA SER A 175 12.39 2.45 1.81
C SER A 175 11.33 1.74 2.65
N LEU A 176 10.69 0.76 2.03
CA LEU A 176 9.78 -0.18 2.71
C LEU A 176 10.58 -1.25 3.42
N ASP A 177 9.99 -1.91 4.43
CA ASP A 177 10.61 -3.05 5.11
C ASP A 177 10.52 -4.33 4.26
N VAL A 178 9.42 -4.46 3.52
CA VAL A 178 9.15 -5.63 2.67
C VAL A 178 8.43 -5.18 1.41
N VAL A 179 8.71 -5.84 0.28
CA VAL A 179 7.87 -5.79 -0.91
C VAL A 179 7.37 -7.19 -1.22
N VAL A 180 6.06 -7.33 -1.41
CA VAL A 180 5.40 -8.60 -1.74
C VAL A 180 4.78 -8.53 -3.12
N THR A 181 5.13 -9.51 -3.97
CA THR A 181 4.54 -9.72 -5.28
C THR A 181 3.88 -11.10 -5.35
N GLU A 182 3.16 -11.40 -6.42
CA GLU A 182 2.62 -12.74 -6.67
C GLU A 182 3.71 -13.79 -6.84
N LYS A 183 4.94 -13.38 -7.18
CA LYS A 183 6.07 -14.29 -7.42
C LYS A 183 6.92 -14.50 -6.17
N GLU A 184 7.23 -13.44 -5.44
CA GLU A 184 8.19 -13.49 -4.34
C GLU A 184 7.92 -12.46 -3.25
N THR A 185 8.63 -12.63 -2.14
CA THR A 185 8.70 -11.69 -1.02
C THR A 185 10.14 -11.16 -0.93
N ILE A 186 10.31 -9.86 -1.00
CA ILE A 186 11.60 -9.16 -0.94
C ILE A 186 11.68 -8.49 0.43
N VAL A 187 12.50 -9.03 1.33
CA VAL A 187 12.77 -8.41 2.64
C VAL A 187 13.94 -7.46 2.49
N ILE A 188 13.76 -6.21 2.93
CA ILE A 188 14.77 -5.16 2.77
C ILE A 188 15.66 -5.15 4.03
N ALA A 189 16.95 -5.29 3.83
CA ALA A 189 17.94 -5.13 4.89
C ALA A 189 18.18 -3.63 5.13
N HIS A 190 17.86 -3.16 6.33
CA HIS A 190 18.24 -1.82 6.80
C HIS A 190 19.59 -1.92 7.50
N TYR A 191 20.65 -1.39 6.88
CA TYR A 191 21.99 -1.30 7.43
C TYR A 191 22.20 0.02 8.16
#